data_808470e1147713886f1485f9de782993
#
_entry.id   808470e1147713886f1485f9de782993
#
_cell.length_a   1.000
_cell.length_b   1.000
_cell.length_c   1.000
_cell.angle_alpha   90.00
_cell.angle_beta   90.00
_cell.angle_gamma   90.00
#
_symmetry.space_group_name_H-M   'P 1'
#
loop_
_entity.id
_entity.type
_entity.pdbx_description
1 polymer ?
#
loop_
_entity_poly.entity_id
_entity_poly.type
_entity_poly.pdbx_seq_one_letter_code
_entity_poly.pdbx_strand_id
1 'polypeptide(L)'
;MTKPILEIKDLDVFFGTGDAQVAAVRGASFSINPAETVALVGESGSGKSVSALSILQLLPYPSASHSTRSSIIFKNQQLVSSDTKTLMGIRGNKISMIFQEPMTSLNPLHVIEKQISETLALHSGLTGPEARRKCIELLELVGLQKPETRLQSYPHQLSGGQRQRVMIAAALANKPD
;
A
#
# COMPACT_ATOMS: atom_id res chain seq x y z
N MET A 1 23.20 -10.52 -13.41
CA MET A 1 21.88 -9.85 -13.51
C MET A 1 21.31 -9.75 -12.10
N THR A 2 20.97 -8.58 -11.64
CA THR A 2 20.32 -8.38 -10.33
C THR A 2 18.93 -9.01 -10.37
N LYS A 3 18.58 -9.76 -9.33
CA LYS A 3 17.26 -10.38 -9.23
C LYS A 3 16.20 -9.30 -8.92
N PRO A 4 15.05 -9.28 -9.63
CA PRO A 4 14.00 -8.30 -9.35
C PRO A 4 13.49 -8.43 -7.91
N ILE A 5 13.11 -7.29 -7.30
CA ILE A 5 12.48 -7.24 -5.99
C ILE A 5 11.02 -7.70 -6.05
N LEU A 6 10.33 -7.35 -7.15
CA LEU A 6 8.97 -7.77 -7.48
C LEU A 6 8.93 -8.31 -8.91
N GLU A 7 8.31 -9.47 -9.09
CA GLU A 7 8.07 -10.08 -10.39
C GLU A 7 6.60 -10.46 -10.51
N ILE A 8 5.96 -9.99 -11.57
CA ILE A 8 4.57 -10.31 -11.91
C ILE A 8 4.59 -11.06 -13.24
N LYS A 9 3.96 -12.23 -13.29
CA LYS A 9 3.84 -13.07 -14.48
C LYS A 9 2.39 -13.48 -14.71
N ASP A 10 1.95 -13.35 -15.95
CA ASP A 10 0.66 -13.79 -16.45
C ASP A 10 -0.51 -13.42 -15.51
N LEU A 11 -0.48 -12.19 -14.99
CA LEU A 11 -1.50 -11.71 -14.07
C LEU A 11 -2.82 -11.56 -14.81
N ASP A 12 -3.75 -12.43 -14.49
CA ASP A 12 -5.16 -12.31 -14.86
C ASP A 12 -5.97 -11.98 -13.60
N VAL A 13 -6.87 -11.01 -13.71
CA VAL A 13 -7.79 -10.65 -12.63
C VAL A 13 -9.20 -10.61 -13.16
N PHE A 14 -10.09 -11.31 -12.50
CA PHE A 14 -11.50 -11.40 -12.85
C PHE A 14 -12.36 -10.88 -11.68
N PHE A 15 -13.49 -10.27 -12.03
CA PHE A 15 -14.56 -9.92 -11.09
C PHE A 15 -15.84 -10.64 -11.47
N GLY A 16 -16.60 -11.07 -10.46
CA GLY A 16 -17.82 -11.84 -10.65
C GLY A 16 -17.57 -13.34 -10.77
N THR A 17 -18.63 -14.09 -11.00
CA THR A 17 -18.63 -15.57 -11.09
C THR A 17 -19.45 -16.04 -12.29
N GLY A 18 -19.13 -17.22 -12.84
CA GLY A 18 -19.84 -17.83 -13.96
C GLY A 18 -19.86 -16.92 -15.19
N ASP A 19 -21.01 -16.87 -15.89
CA ASP A 19 -21.19 -16.13 -17.14
C ASP A 19 -21.11 -14.59 -16.98
N ALA A 20 -21.22 -14.08 -15.73
CA ALA A 20 -21.08 -12.66 -15.42
C ALA A 20 -19.64 -12.24 -15.08
N GLN A 21 -18.67 -13.13 -15.29
CA GLN A 21 -17.26 -12.83 -14.98
C GLN A 21 -16.67 -11.83 -15.98
N VAL A 22 -16.06 -10.75 -15.44
CA VAL A 22 -15.39 -9.71 -16.24
C VAL A 22 -13.89 -9.76 -15.98
N ALA A 23 -13.10 -9.87 -17.05
CA ALA A 23 -11.64 -9.80 -16.96
C ALA A 23 -11.19 -8.33 -16.89
N ALA A 24 -10.68 -7.91 -15.73
CA ALA A 24 -10.16 -6.57 -15.48
C ALA A 24 -8.66 -6.45 -15.83
N VAL A 25 -7.90 -7.54 -15.74
CA VAL A 25 -6.51 -7.63 -16.18
C VAL A 25 -6.34 -8.94 -16.94
N ARG A 26 -5.56 -8.91 -18.03
CA ARG A 26 -5.31 -10.08 -18.88
C ARG A 26 -3.81 -10.21 -19.17
N GLY A 27 -3.19 -11.23 -18.59
CA GLY A 27 -1.81 -11.65 -18.86
C GLY A 27 -0.75 -10.57 -18.61
N ALA A 28 -0.96 -9.65 -17.65
CA ALA A 28 0.03 -8.62 -17.38
C ALA A 28 1.29 -9.23 -16.78
N SER A 29 2.45 -8.88 -17.35
CA SER A 29 3.74 -9.35 -16.89
C SER A 29 4.75 -8.21 -16.88
N PHE A 30 5.39 -7.97 -15.74
CA PHE A 30 6.46 -6.99 -15.57
C PHE A 30 7.26 -7.29 -14.29
N SER A 31 8.40 -6.64 -14.15
CA SER A 31 9.23 -6.76 -12.94
C SER A 31 9.73 -5.40 -12.49
N ILE A 32 10.09 -5.31 -11.22
CA ILE A 32 10.71 -4.12 -10.62
C ILE A 32 12.02 -4.58 -9.99
N ASN A 33 13.13 -3.92 -10.36
CA ASN A 33 14.43 -4.16 -9.76
C ASN A 33 14.64 -3.27 -8.52
N PRO A 34 15.61 -3.59 -7.65
CA PRO A 34 15.97 -2.70 -6.55
C PRO A 34 16.33 -1.30 -7.07
N ALA A 35 15.84 -0.25 -6.37
CA ALA A 35 16.04 1.16 -6.73
C ALA A 35 15.48 1.57 -8.10
N GLU A 36 14.59 0.80 -8.70
CA GLU A 36 13.93 1.11 -9.96
C GLU A 36 12.55 1.75 -9.71
N THR A 37 12.20 2.72 -10.55
CA THR A 37 10.85 3.29 -10.62
C THR A 37 10.17 2.81 -11.91
N VAL A 38 9.05 2.11 -11.77
CA VAL A 38 8.24 1.63 -12.90
C VAL A 38 6.92 2.37 -12.95
N ALA A 39 6.57 2.92 -14.11
CA ALA A 39 5.30 3.58 -14.35
C ALA A 39 4.35 2.66 -15.13
N LEU A 40 3.15 2.42 -14.59
CA LEU A 40 2.06 1.79 -15.32
C LEU A 40 1.22 2.87 -16.01
N VAL A 41 1.24 2.87 -17.34
CA VAL A 41 0.55 3.87 -18.18
C VAL A 41 -0.60 3.21 -18.94
N GLY A 42 -1.68 3.93 -19.16
CA GLY A 42 -2.84 3.44 -19.91
C GLY A 42 -4.09 4.26 -19.59
N GLU A 43 -5.16 4.04 -20.34
CA GLU A 43 -6.45 4.72 -20.18
C GLU A 43 -7.14 4.39 -18.84
N SER A 44 -8.17 5.16 -18.48
CA SER A 44 -9.03 4.81 -17.34
C SER A 44 -9.68 3.45 -17.59
N GLY A 45 -9.72 2.61 -16.57
CA GLY A 45 -10.28 1.25 -16.70
C GLY A 45 -9.32 0.19 -17.28
N SER A 46 -8.09 0.53 -17.67
CA SER A 46 -7.12 -0.44 -18.22
C SER A 46 -6.50 -1.41 -17.21
N GLY A 47 -6.99 -1.47 -15.98
CA GLY A 47 -6.54 -2.44 -14.97
C GLY A 47 -5.33 -2.03 -14.13
N LYS A 48 -4.77 -0.80 -14.27
CA LYS A 48 -3.58 -0.33 -13.52
C LYS A 48 -3.74 -0.45 -12.01
N SER A 49 -4.80 0.13 -11.47
CA SER A 49 -5.09 0.08 -10.02
C SER A 49 -5.40 -1.33 -9.55
N VAL A 50 -6.09 -2.12 -10.38
CA VAL A 50 -6.37 -3.54 -10.08
C VAL A 50 -5.08 -4.34 -10.01
N SER A 51 -4.13 -4.12 -10.93
CA SER A 51 -2.81 -4.76 -10.90
C SER A 51 -2.04 -4.39 -9.64
N ALA A 52 -2.04 -3.10 -9.26
CA ALA A 52 -1.36 -2.65 -8.02
C ALA A 52 -1.99 -3.25 -6.76
N LEU A 53 -3.33 -3.28 -6.66
CA LEU A 53 -4.06 -3.89 -5.54
C LEU A 53 -3.84 -5.41 -5.47
N SER A 54 -3.64 -6.06 -6.61
CA SER A 54 -3.33 -7.50 -6.68
C SER A 54 -2.01 -7.84 -6.00
N ILE A 55 -1.00 -6.97 -6.10
CA ILE A 55 0.31 -7.18 -5.45
C ILE A 55 0.14 -7.41 -3.95
N LEU A 56 -0.68 -6.59 -3.32
CA LEU A 56 -0.95 -6.68 -1.88
C LEU A 56 -2.17 -7.55 -1.54
N GLN A 57 -2.77 -8.23 -2.52
CA GLN A 57 -4.00 -9.02 -2.33
C GLN A 57 -5.10 -8.22 -1.62
N LEU A 58 -5.31 -6.95 -2.06
CA LEU A 58 -6.31 -6.01 -1.50
C LEU A 58 -7.60 -5.94 -2.34
N LEU A 59 -7.78 -6.82 -3.30
CA LEU A 59 -9.02 -6.93 -4.05
C LEU A 59 -10.15 -7.51 -3.18
N PRO A 60 -11.42 -7.27 -3.52
CA PRO A 60 -12.57 -7.77 -2.76
C PRO A 60 -12.80 -9.27 -3.01
N TYR A 61 -12.00 -10.13 -2.36
CA TYR A 61 -12.22 -11.58 -2.42
C TYR A 61 -13.44 -12.02 -1.60
N PRO A 62 -14.23 -13.01 -2.05
CA PRO A 62 -14.05 -13.87 -3.23
C PRO A 62 -14.62 -13.30 -4.54
N SER A 63 -15.19 -12.08 -4.56
CA SER A 63 -15.74 -11.47 -5.79
C SER A 63 -14.67 -11.23 -6.85
N ALA A 64 -13.43 -10.95 -6.43
CA ALA A 64 -12.27 -10.95 -7.31
C ALA A 64 -11.57 -12.32 -7.27
N SER A 65 -10.93 -12.70 -8.37
CA SER A 65 -10.13 -13.92 -8.45
C SER A 65 -8.95 -13.74 -9.41
N HIS A 66 -7.91 -14.56 -9.22
CA HIS A 66 -6.77 -14.68 -10.13
C HIS A 66 -6.84 -16.00 -10.88
N SER A 67 -6.28 -16.05 -12.09
CA SER A 67 -6.10 -17.33 -12.79
C SER A 67 -5.02 -18.16 -12.08
N THR A 68 -5.04 -19.48 -12.33
CA THR A 68 -4.01 -20.41 -11.82
C THR A 68 -2.62 -20.14 -12.40
N ARG A 69 -2.52 -19.40 -13.51
CA ARG A 69 -1.24 -18.99 -14.14
C ARG A 69 -0.65 -17.75 -13.50
N SER A 70 -1.47 -16.95 -12.82
CA SER A 70 -1.05 -15.68 -12.22
C SER A 70 -0.02 -15.91 -11.12
N SER A 71 1.10 -15.20 -11.23
CA SER A 71 2.17 -15.25 -10.23
C SER A 71 2.61 -13.83 -9.87
N ILE A 72 2.72 -13.56 -8.58
CA ILE A 72 3.27 -12.32 -8.02
C ILE A 72 4.31 -12.71 -6.99
N ILE A 73 5.57 -12.53 -7.32
CA ILE A 73 6.70 -12.93 -6.45
C ILE A 73 7.38 -11.67 -5.92
N PHE A 74 7.40 -11.50 -4.60
CA PHE A 74 8.13 -10.48 -3.90
C PHE A 74 9.27 -11.10 -3.10
N LYS A 75 10.53 -10.72 -3.38
CA LYS A 75 11.73 -11.27 -2.70
C LYS A 75 11.70 -12.80 -2.56
N ASN A 76 11.37 -13.51 -3.65
CA ASN A 76 11.23 -14.98 -3.71
C ASN A 76 9.99 -15.56 -3.01
N GLN A 77 9.09 -14.73 -2.52
CA GLN A 77 7.86 -15.17 -1.87
C GLN A 77 6.67 -14.95 -2.79
N GLN A 78 5.91 -16.01 -3.07
CA GLN A 78 4.65 -15.92 -3.84
C GLN A 78 3.59 -15.23 -2.98
N LEU A 79 2.89 -14.23 -3.57
CA LEU A 79 1.84 -13.47 -2.87
C LEU A 79 0.43 -13.91 -3.26
N VAL A 80 0.24 -14.38 -4.50
CA VAL A 80 -1.07 -14.93 -4.91
C VAL A 80 -1.38 -16.15 -4.07
N SER A 81 -2.57 -16.17 -3.47
CA SER A 81 -3.02 -17.26 -2.57
C SER A 81 -2.16 -17.47 -1.31
N SER A 82 -1.34 -16.46 -0.92
CA SER A 82 -0.64 -16.51 0.36
C SER A 82 -1.60 -16.41 1.54
N ASP A 83 -1.21 -17.01 2.66
CA ASP A 83 -1.98 -16.92 3.90
C ASP A 83 -1.99 -15.49 4.48
N THR A 84 -2.98 -15.22 5.34
CA THR A 84 -3.17 -13.91 5.96
C THR A 84 -1.96 -13.47 6.78
N LYS A 85 -1.28 -14.38 7.48
CA LYS A 85 -0.12 -14.07 8.32
C LYS A 85 1.05 -13.56 7.48
N THR A 86 1.31 -14.21 6.37
CA THR A 86 2.31 -13.80 5.37
C THR A 86 2.00 -12.40 4.83
N LEU A 87 0.76 -12.16 4.39
CA LEU A 87 0.35 -10.87 3.85
C LEU A 87 0.41 -9.75 4.90
N MET A 88 0.05 -10.01 6.15
CA MET A 88 0.19 -9.05 7.25
C MET A 88 1.65 -8.65 7.50
N GLY A 89 2.60 -9.58 7.35
CA GLY A 89 4.03 -9.27 7.47
C GLY A 89 4.59 -8.40 6.34
N ILE A 90 3.87 -8.31 5.20
CA ILE A 90 4.29 -7.56 4.01
C ILE A 90 3.57 -6.21 3.92
N ARG A 91 2.25 -6.19 4.11
CA ARG A 91 1.42 -4.99 3.99
C ARG A 91 1.81 -3.93 5.01
N GLY A 92 2.12 -2.72 4.56
CA GLY A 92 2.53 -1.59 5.41
C GLY A 92 3.90 -1.74 6.08
N ASN A 93 4.59 -2.86 5.86
CA ASN A 93 5.92 -3.15 6.36
C ASN A 93 6.96 -3.19 5.24
N LYS A 94 6.83 -4.15 4.34
CA LYS A 94 7.76 -4.37 3.22
C LYS A 94 7.29 -3.70 1.93
N ILE A 95 6.00 -3.67 1.72
CA ILE A 95 5.35 -2.96 0.62
C ILE A 95 4.29 -2.06 1.22
N SER A 96 4.35 -0.78 0.90
CA SER A 96 3.33 0.21 1.26
C SER A 96 2.58 0.67 0.03
N MET A 97 1.36 1.14 0.22
CA MET A 97 0.53 1.71 -0.83
C MET A 97 0.01 3.08 -0.41
N ILE A 98 0.06 4.04 -1.34
CA ILE A 98 -0.58 5.34 -1.21
C ILE A 98 -1.78 5.35 -2.15
N PHE A 99 -2.98 5.49 -1.58
CA PHE A 99 -4.21 5.52 -2.35
C PHE A 99 -4.43 6.89 -3.01
N GLN A 100 -5.15 6.88 -4.12
CA GLN A 100 -5.37 8.09 -4.91
C GLN A 100 -6.24 9.13 -4.19
N GLU A 101 -7.13 8.70 -3.29
CA GLU A 101 -8.04 9.58 -2.55
C GLU A 101 -7.61 9.75 -1.09
N PRO A 102 -6.96 10.89 -0.72
CA PRO A 102 -6.56 11.15 0.66
C PRO A 102 -7.73 11.27 1.64
N MET A 103 -8.92 11.60 1.13
CA MET A 103 -10.11 11.85 1.95
C MET A 103 -10.66 10.58 2.59
N THR A 104 -10.53 9.45 1.91
CA THR A 104 -11.07 8.14 2.36
C THR A 104 -10.04 7.26 3.05
N SER A 105 -8.75 7.62 2.94
CA SER A 105 -7.65 6.78 3.43
C SER A 105 -7.30 7.02 4.90
N LEU A 106 -7.63 8.20 5.45
CA LEU A 106 -7.42 8.53 6.86
C LEU A 106 -8.72 8.35 7.63
N ASN A 107 -8.65 7.68 8.78
CA ASN A 107 -9.81 7.54 9.67
C ASN A 107 -10.17 8.90 10.29
N PRO A 108 -11.37 9.45 10.01
CA PRO A 108 -11.75 10.79 10.47
C PRO A 108 -11.90 10.89 12.01
N LEU A 109 -12.06 9.76 12.69
CA LEU A 109 -12.27 9.68 14.14
C LEU A 109 -10.96 9.58 14.94
N HIS A 110 -9.81 9.41 14.27
CA HIS A 110 -8.51 9.29 14.92
C HIS A 110 -7.61 10.48 14.60
N VAL A 111 -6.89 10.97 15.60
CA VAL A 111 -5.83 11.97 15.41
C VAL A 111 -4.70 11.37 14.56
N ILE A 112 -3.92 12.23 13.94
CA ILE A 112 -2.82 11.83 13.04
C ILE A 112 -1.79 10.97 13.76
N GLU A 113 -1.42 11.33 14.98
CA GLU A 113 -0.48 10.55 15.80
C GLU A 113 -0.90 9.09 15.91
N LYS A 114 -2.17 8.85 16.25
CA LYS A 114 -2.69 7.50 16.42
C LYS A 114 -2.54 6.67 15.14
N GLN A 115 -2.89 7.25 14.01
CA GLN A 115 -2.88 6.53 12.72
C GLN A 115 -1.46 6.14 12.26
N ILE A 116 -0.45 6.99 12.49
CA ILE A 116 0.93 6.67 12.16
C ILE A 116 1.52 5.71 13.20
N SER A 117 1.26 5.94 14.49
CA SER A 117 1.81 5.11 15.57
C SER A 117 1.26 3.68 15.58
N GLU A 118 0.03 3.45 15.14
CA GLU A 118 -0.52 2.10 14.97
C GLU A 118 0.32 1.25 14.01
N THR A 119 0.75 1.84 12.89
CA THR A 119 1.61 1.16 11.91
C THR A 119 2.99 0.85 12.50
N LEU A 120 3.58 1.79 13.26
CA LEU A 120 4.85 1.59 13.95
C LEU A 120 4.75 0.52 15.04
N ALA A 121 3.68 0.54 15.84
CA ALA A 121 3.45 -0.45 16.89
C ALA A 121 3.29 -1.86 16.32
N LEU A 122 2.52 -1.99 15.23
CA LEU A 122 2.23 -3.29 14.62
C LEU A 122 3.49 -3.97 14.05
N HIS A 123 4.36 -3.22 13.38
CA HIS A 123 5.46 -3.81 12.61
C HIS A 123 6.84 -3.60 13.23
N SER A 124 7.04 -2.52 13.98
CA SER A 124 8.32 -2.17 14.61
C SER A 124 8.30 -2.30 16.13
N GLY A 125 7.13 -2.56 16.72
CA GLY A 125 6.96 -2.63 18.16
C GLY A 125 7.14 -1.28 18.89
N LEU A 126 7.27 -0.17 18.15
CA LEU A 126 7.46 1.15 18.72
C LEU A 126 6.16 1.68 19.33
N THR A 127 6.21 2.10 20.59
CA THR A 127 5.06 2.64 21.33
C THR A 127 5.46 3.85 22.16
N GLY A 128 4.46 4.58 22.70
CA GLY A 128 4.68 5.68 23.63
C GLY A 128 5.57 6.81 23.08
N PRO A 129 6.49 7.36 23.90
CA PRO A 129 7.32 8.52 23.51
C PRO A 129 8.21 8.26 22.29
N GLU A 130 8.67 7.01 22.08
CA GLU A 130 9.48 6.65 20.91
C GLU A 130 8.67 6.69 19.62
N ALA A 131 7.48 6.11 19.62
CA ALA A 131 6.58 6.20 18.48
C ALA A 131 6.24 7.66 18.16
N ARG A 132 5.97 8.49 19.19
CA ARG A 132 5.70 9.91 19.01
C ARG A 132 6.86 10.65 18.34
N ARG A 133 8.10 10.44 18.80
CA ARG A 133 9.29 11.03 18.15
C ARG A 133 9.38 10.61 16.69
N LYS A 134 9.16 9.31 16.43
CA LYS A 134 9.18 8.80 15.05
C LYS A 134 8.10 9.40 14.17
N CYS A 135 6.91 9.62 14.71
CA CYS A 135 5.84 10.31 13.98
C CYS A 135 6.24 11.76 13.62
N ILE A 136 6.89 12.49 14.53
CA ILE A 136 7.39 13.84 14.25
C ILE A 136 8.41 13.82 13.11
N GLU A 137 9.45 12.96 13.19
CA GLU A 137 10.44 12.79 12.13
C GLU A 137 9.82 12.48 10.77
N LEU A 138 8.81 11.61 10.72
CA LEU A 138 8.12 11.25 9.50
C LEU A 138 7.33 12.42 8.90
N LEU A 139 6.66 13.22 9.75
CA LEU A 139 5.94 14.41 9.31
C LEU A 139 6.90 15.52 8.83
N GLU A 140 8.07 15.67 9.44
CA GLU A 140 9.14 16.55 9.00
C GLU A 140 9.69 16.11 7.63
N LEU A 141 9.96 14.81 7.48
CA LEU A 141 10.47 14.22 6.23
C LEU A 141 9.58 14.55 5.03
N VAL A 142 8.26 14.56 5.22
CA VAL A 142 7.31 14.92 4.16
C VAL A 142 7.04 16.43 4.08
N GLY A 143 7.77 17.25 4.84
CA GLY A 143 7.69 18.71 4.81
C GLY A 143 6.40 19.27 5.42
N LEU A 144 5.79 18.57 6.41
CA LEU A 144 4.65 19.10 7.14
C LEU A 144 5.14 20.08 8.22
N GLN A 145 4.68 21.34 8.14
CA GLN A 145 5.08 22.38 9.09
C GLN A 145 4.40 22.17 10.45
N LYS A 146 5.15 22.46 11.53
CA LYS A 146 4.71 22.33 12.92
C LYS A 146 4.20 20.92 13.25
N PRO A 147 5.00 19.86 13.02
CA PRO A 147 4.57 18.46 13.12
C PRO A 147 4.02 18.12 14.49
N GLU A 148 4.60 18.65 15.59
CA GLU A 148 4.16 18.40 16.97
C GLU A 148 2.69 18.80 17.19
N THR A 149 2.30 19.96 16.62
CA THR A 149 0.92 20.45 16.72
C THR A 149 -0.01 19.60 15.82
N ARG A 150 0.48 19.21 14.63
CA ARG A 150 -0.31 18.43 13.65
C ARG A 150 -0.59 17.01 14.10
N LEU A 151 0.25 16.43 14.93
CA LEU A 151 0.02 15.10 15.50
C LEU A 151 -1.34 14.98 16.22
N GLN A 152 -1.76 16.03 16.91
CA GLN A 152 -3.03 16.05 17.64
C GLN A 152 -4.22 16.50 16.77
N SER A 153 -3.98 16.85 15.51
CA SER A 153 -5.04 17.24 14.60
C SER A 153 -5.80 15.99 14.09
N TYR A 154 -7.08 16.17 13.83
CA TYR A 154 -7.89 15.21 13.07
C TYR A 154 -7.75 15.48 11.56
N PRO A 155 -8.01 14.48 10.70
CA PRO A 155 -7.92 14.65 9.26
C PRO A 155 -8.71 15.83 8.69
N HIS A 156 -9.91 16.08 9.21
CA HIS A 156 -10.76 17.18 8.75
C HIS A 156 -10.19 18.59 9.06
N GLN A 157 -9.24 18.70 9.99
CA GLN A 157 -8.55 19.94 10.34
C GLN A 157 -7.33 20.23 9.44
N LEU A 158 -7.02 19.33 8.52
CA LEU A 158 -5.91 19.43 7.59
C LEU A 158 -6.39 19.77 6.18
N SER A 159 -5.61 20.54 5.42
CA SER A 159 -5.84 20.73 4.00
C SER A 159 -5.64 19.44 3.22
N GLY A 160 -6.14 19.34 1.98
CA GLY A 160 -5.95 18.19 1.11
C GLY A 160 -4.47 17.81 0.94
N GLY A 161 -3.61 18.78 0.67
CA GLY A 161 -2.16 18.54 0.55
C GLY A 161 -1.50 18.10 1.87
N GLN A 162 -1.97 18.60 3.03
CA GLN A 162 -1.48 18.13 4.32
C GLN A 162 -1.90 16.68 4.60
N ARG A 163 -3.14 16.30 4.28
CA ARG A 163 -3.60 14.90 4.40
C ARG A 163 -2.79 13.97 3.51
N GLN A 164 -2.51 14.37 2.27
CA GLN A 164 -1.66 13.58 1.37
C GLN A 164 -0.25 13.38 1.94
N ARG A 165 0.37 14.42 2.51
CA ARG A 165 1.67 14.30 3.20
C ARG A 165 1.62 13.34 4.39
N VAL A 166 0.56 13.39 5.19
CA VAL A 166 0.34 12.44 6.30
C VAL A 166 0.25 11.00 5.80
N MET A 167 -0.48 10.76 4.71
CA MET A 167 -0.55 9.42 4.09
C MET A 167 0.82 8.94 3.62
N ILE A 168 1.61 9.82 2.99
CA ILE A 168 2.98 9.50 2.58
C ILE A 168 3.83 9.18 3.81
N ALA A 169 3.74 9.98 4.88
CA ALA A 169 4.44 9.73 6.14
C ALA A 169 4.10 8.35 6.74
N ALA A 170 2.81 8.01 6.77
CA ALA A 170 2.34 6.70 7.25
C ALA A 170 2.86 5.55 6.37
N ALA A 171 2.89 5.73 5.04
CA ALA A 171 3.41 4.73 4.12
C ALA A 171 4.92 4.50 4.30
N LEU A 172 5.68 5.52 4.69
CA LEU A 172 7.12 5.46 4.92
C LEU A 172 7.50 4.98 6.34
N ALA A 173 6.53 4.79 7.24
CA ALA A 173 6.75 4.56 8.67
C ALA A 173 7.72 3.39 8.96
N ASN A 174 7.56 2.28 8.26
CA ASN A 174 8.37 1.07 8.43
C ASN A 174 9.49 0.93 7.40
N LYS A 175 9.83 1.98 6.65
CA LYS A 175 10.88 1.98 5.62
C LYS A 175 10.70 0.82 4.63
N PRO A 176 9.61 0.80 3.85
CA PRO A 176 9.35 -0.27 2.89
C PRO A 176 10.50 -0.41 1.89
N ASP A 177 10.62 -1.61 1.32
CA ASP A 177 11.72 -2.02 0.42
C ASP A 177 11.69 -1.38 -0.97
#